data_ac03af232af41e18edf721b9628adb7f
#
_entry.id   ac03af232af41e18edf721b9628adb7f
#
_cell.length_a   1.000
_cell.length_b   1.000
_cell.length_c   1.000
_cell.angle_alpha   90.00
_cell.angle_beta   90.00
_cell.angle_gamma   90.00
#
_symmetry.space_group_name_H-M   'P 1'
#
loop_
_entity.id
_entity.type
_entity.pdbx_description
1 polymer ?
#
loop_
_entity_poly.entity_id
_entity_poly.type
_entity_poly.pdbx_seq_one_letter_code
_entity_poly.pdbx_strand_id
1 'polypeptide(L)'
;MPEVVFLSDKHKDRYLRIVSPVGKLLGRLHVHPDILSLTGLILSAMAGLIYSTGSFFWGAWVVVLAGTCDVLDGQIAKQNEKETAFGAFFDSTLDRFGEVFMFLGLAWHFSGGHAFLGGEGGNPADSQSPLAVLFIVLAIAGSFMVSYTRARAEGLGVECEVGWMQRPERITLLVIGSLLGSLPIIGHLLMKLSLLLLAILSNFTAVQRMAHVRKELKRGDQGH
;
A
#
# COMPACT_ATOMS: atom_id res chain seq x y z
N MET A 1 4.15 -24.48 -5.53
CA MET A 1 3.86 -24.21 -4.10
C MET A 1 2.55 -23.47 -4.10
N PRO A 2 1.59 -23.79 -3.23
CA PRO A 2 0.33 -23.06 -3.19
C PRO A 2 0.58 -21.59 -2.90
N GLU A 3 -0.02 -20.71 -3.69
CA GLU A 3 -0.06 -19.28 -3.44
C GLU A 3 -0.76 -19.05 -2.10
N VAL A 4 -0.01 -18.64 -1.09
CA VAL A 4 -0.61 -18.17 0.15
C VAL A 4 -1.00 -16.71 -0.07
N VAL A 5 -2.15 -16.52 -0.71
CA VAL A 5 -2.79 -15.20 -0.81
C VAL A 5 -3.46 -14.95 0.55
N PHE A 6 -3.01 -13.95 1.29
CA PHE A 6 -3.55 -13.59 2.61
C PHE A 6 -5.03 -13.14 2.53
N LEU A 7 -5.42 -12.53 1.42
CA LEU A 7 -6.80 -12.18 1.11
C LEU A 7 -7.41 -13.29 0.24
N SER A 8 -8.22 -14.15 0.85
CA SER A 8 -9.00 -15.15 0.11
C SER A 8 -9.81 -14.49 -1.01
N ASP A 9 -9.82 -15.08 -2.21
CA ASP A 9 -10.57 -14.62 -3.38
C ASP A 9 -12.03 -14.26 -3.05
N LYS A 10 -12.65 -14.97 -2.08
CA LYS A 10 -14.00 -14.67 -1.58
C LYS A 10 -14.15 -13.25 -0.97
N HIS A 11 -13.12 -12.75 -0.30
CA HIS A 11 -13.16 -11.40 0.30
C HIS A 11 -12.97 -10.33 -0.79
N LYS A 12 -12.09 -10.59 -1.73
CA LYS A 12 -11.87 -9.75 -2.90
C LYS A 12 -13.14 -9.64 -3.74
N ASP A 13 -13.79 -10.76 -4.05
CA ASP A 13 -15.05 -10.80 -4.80
C ASP A 13 -16.20 -10.09 -4.07
N ARG A 14 -16.26 -10.21 -2.73
CA ARG A 14 -17.27 -9.51 -1.95
C ARG A 14 -17.07 -7.99 -1.99
N TYR A 15 -15.83 -7.54 -1.83
CA TYR A 15 -15.47 -6.14 -1.94
C TYR A 15 -15.77 -5.57 -3.34
N LEU A 16 -15.38 -6.29 -4.39
CA LEU A 16 -15.66 -5.92 -5.77
C LEU A 16 -17.18 -5.81 -6.04
N ARG A 17 -18.00 -6.68 -5.47
CA ARG A 17 -19.48 -6.59 -5.59
C ARG A 17 -20.05 -5.34 -4.94
N ILE A 18 -19.49 -4.88 -3.82
CA ILE A 18 -19.92 -3.67 -3.12
C ILE A 18 -19.53 -2.42 -3.94
N VAL A 19 -18.34 -2.41 -4.52
CA VAL A 19 -17.78 -1.26 -5.25
C VAL A 19 -18.28 -1.20 -6.71
N SER A 20 -18.61 -2.34 -7.33
CA SER A 20 -19.06 -2.46 -8.72
C SER A 20 -20.21 -1.50 -9.13
N PRO A 21 -21.24 -1.24 -8.31
CA PRO A 21 -22.29 -0.28 -8.71
C PRO A 21 -21.75 1.13 -8.92
N VAL A 22 -20.80 1.56 -8.09
CA VAL A 22 -20.13 2.86 -8.20
C VAL A 22 -19.28 2.90 -9.48
N GLY A 23 -18.50 1.84 -9.74
CA GLY A 23 -17.72 1.70 -10.95
C GLY A 23 -18.56 1.76 -12.22
N LYS A 24 -19.73 1.09 -12.23
CA LYS A 24 -20.68 1.15 -13.36
C LYS A 24 -21.25 2.55 -13.57
N LEU A 25 -21.55 3.26 -12.49
CA LEU A 25 -22.05 4.63 -12.56
C LEU A 25 -20.98 5.58 -13.14
N LEU A 26 -19.76 5.52 -12.62
CA LEU A 26 -18.62 6.32 -13.08
C LEU A 26 -18.24 5.99 -14.53
N GLY A 27 -18.30 4.70 -14.91
CA GLY A 27 -18.08 4.27 -16.29
C GLY A 27 -19.11 4.85 -17.25
N ARG A 28 -20.39 4.94 -16.86
CA ARG A 28 -21.45 5.59 -17.65
C ARG A 28 -21.24 7.09 -17.78
N LEU A 29 -20.65 7.73 -16.79
CA LEU A 29 -20.30 9.16 -16.81
C LEU A 29 -19.02 9.44 -17.61
N HIS A 30 -18.43 8.42 -18.25
CA HIS A 30 -17.20 8.51 -19.05
C HIS A 30 -16.01 9.13 -18.28
N VAL A 31 -15.96 8.95 -16.95
CA VAL A 31 -14.84 9.40 -16.13
C VAL A 31 -13.56 8.75 -16.64
N HIS A 32 -12.49 9.54 -16.80
CA HIS A 32 -11.21 9.01 -17.24
C HIS A 32 -10.53 8.25 -16.09
N PRO A 33 -9.98 7.03 -16.30
CA PRO A 33 -9.30 6.26 -15.23
C PRO A 33 -8.23 7.06 -14.50
N ASP A 34 -7.42 7.83 -15.21
CA ASP A 34 -6.33 8.64 -14.65
C ASP A 34 -6.78 9.66 -13.59
N ILE A 35 -8.04 10.15 -13.71
CA ILE A 35 -8.62 11.07 -12.71
C ILE A 35 -8.83 10.34 -11.39
N LEU A 36 -9.22 9.07 -11.42
CA LEU A 36 -9.40 8.26 -10.23
C LEU A 36 -8.07 7.90 -9.60
N SER A 37 -7.06 7.53 -10.39
CA SER A 37 -5.69 7.29 -9.91
C SER A 37 -5.13 8.56 -9.23
N LEU A 38 -5.33 9.75 -9.84
CA LEU A 38 -4.91 11.03 -9.23
C LEU A 38 -5.70 11.35 -7.95
N THR A 39 -7.00 11.04 -7.93
CA THR A 39 -7.83 11.20 -6.73
C THR A 39 -7.34 10.28 -5.61
N GLY A 40 -6.98 9.04 -5.92
CA GLY A 40 -6.37 8.09 -5.00
C GLY A 40 -5.06 8.62 -4.40
N LEU A 41 -4.21 9.25 -5.22
CA LEU A 41 -2.98 9.89 -4.75
C LEU A 41 -3.28 11.06 -3.79
N ILE A 42 -4.23 11.94 -4.13
CA ILE A 42 -4.63 13.07 -3.28
C ILE A 42 -5.17 12.54 -1.93
N LEU A 43 -6.01 11.52 -1.95
CA LEU A 43 -6.52 10.89 -0.73
C LEU A 43 -5.39 10.25 0.09
N SER A 44 -4.41 9.63 -0.55
CA SER A 44 -3.23 9.07 0.14
C SER A 44 -2.39 10.16 0.80
N ALA A 45 -2.21 11.31 0.15
CA ALA A 45 -1.55 12.46 0.73
C ALA A 45 -2.34 13.04 1.92
N MET A 46 -3.67 13.14 1.80
CA MET A 46 -4.55 13.54 2.90
C MET A 46 -4.46 12.55 4.08
N ALA A 47 -4.43 11.24 3.81
CA ALA A 47 -4.23 10.23 4.84
C ALA A 47 -2.90 10.44 5.57
N GLY A 48 -1.83 10.75 4.85
CA GLY A 48 -0.53 11.11 5.42
C GLY A 48 -0.62 12.33 6.34
N LEU A 49 -1.29 13.41 5.91
CA LEU A 49 -1.53 14.59 6.75
C LEU A 49 -2.33 14.25 8.02
N ILE A 50 -3.34 13.40 7.92
CA ILE A 50 -4.13 12.96 9.06
C ILE A 50 -3.28 12.08 10.00
N TYR A 51 -2.47 11.17 9.46
CA TYR A 51 -1.54 10.38 10.25
C TYR A 51 -0.51 11.23 10.98
N SER A 52 -0.07 12.33 10.39
CA SER A 52 0.90 13.24 11.03
C SER A 52 0.37 13.86 12.31
N THR A 53 -0.95 13.99 12.47
CA THR A 53 -1.61 14.46 13.69
C THR A 53 -1.84 13.34 14.72
N GLY A 54 -1.52 12.07 14.41
CA GLY A 54 -1.80 10.92 15.27
C GLY A 54 -3.23 10.39 15.18
N SER A 55 -4.05 10.92 14.28
CA SER A 55 -5.45 10.50 14.09
C SER A 55 -5.54 9.22 13.26
N PHE A 56 -5.08 8.09 13.83
CA PHE A 56 -4.98 6.82 13.12
C PHE A 56 -6.33 6.30 12.61
N PHE A 57 -7.41 6.48 13.38
CA PHE A 57 -8.76 6.06 12.98
C PHE A 57 -9.20 6.73 11.67
N TRP A 58 -9.15 8.05 11.61
CA TRP A 58 -9.56 8.79 10.42
C TRP A 58 -8.60 8.56 9.24
N GLY A 59 -7.29 8.47 9.52
CA GLY A 59 -6.30 8.10 8.51
C GLY A 59 -6.62 6.76 7.86
N ALA A 60 -6.99 5.74 8.64
CA ALA A 60 -7.38 4.42 8.12
C ALA A 60 -8.55 4.50 7.13
N TRP A 61 -9.61 5.25 7.46
CA TRP A 61 -10.76 5.40 6.56
C TRP A 61 -10.41 6.13 5.26
N VAL A 62 -9.56 7.15 5.33
CA VAL A 62 -9.11 7.83 4.11
C VAL A 62 -8.22 6.92 3.25
N VAL A 63 -7.39 6.05 3.86
CA VAL A 63 -6.65 5.01 3.12
C VAL A 63 -7.59 4.01 2.44
N VAL A 64 -8.67 3.60 3.10
CA VAL A 64 -9.70 2.73 2.49
C VAL A 64 -10.34 3.42 1.28
N LEU A 65 -10.66 4.72 1.39
CA LEU A 65 -11.20 5.49 0.27
C LEU A 65 -10.20 5.58 -0.89
N ALA A 66 -8.91 5.84 -0.61
CA ALA A 66 -7.86 5.87 -1.61
C ALA A 66 -7.74 4.52 -2.35
N GLY A 67 -7.69 3.41 -1.61
CA GLY A 67 -7.67 2.07 -2.20
C GLY A 67 -8.94 1.73 -2.99
N THR A 68 -10.08 2.33 -2.64
CA THR A 68 -11.32 2.18 -3.40
C THR A 68 -11.23 2.88 -4.76
N CYS A 69 -10.61 4.07 -4.82
CA CYS A 69 -10.37 4.77 -6.10
C CYS A 69 -9.48 3.95 -7.03
N ASP A 70 -8.43 3.32 -6.51
CA ASP A 70 -7.53 2.43 -7.22
C ASP A 70 -8.25 1.19 -7.83
N VAL A 71 -9.15 0.57 -7.08
CA VAL A 71 -9.95 -0.55 -7.60
C VAL A 71 -10.94 -0.08 -8.66
N LEU A 72 -11.48 1.14 -8.51
CA LEU A 72 -12.45 1.70 -9.46
C LEU A 72 -11.81 2.09 -10.79
N ASP A 73 -10.60 2.67 -10.79
CA ASP A 73 -9.91 3.06 -12.03
C ASP A 73 -9.60 1.83 -12.90
N GLY A 74 -9.10 0.74 -12.30
CA GLY A 74 -8.89 -0.52 -13.00
C GLY A 74 -10.17 -1.13 -13.56
N GLN A 75 -11.31 -1.04 -12.84
CA GLN A 75 -12.61 -1.51 -13.34
C GLN A 75 -13.09 -0.67 -14.52
N ILE A 76 -12.95 0.65 -14.45
CA ILE A 76 -13.40 1.57 -15.50
C ILE A 76 -12.52 1.44 -16.74
N ALA A 77 -11.20 1.27 -16.58
CA ALA A 77 -10.29 1.05 -17.68
C ALA A 77 -10.68 -0.21 -18.46
N LYS A 78 -11.00 -1.31 -17.78
CA LYS A 78 -11.49 -2.56 -18.39
C LYS A 78 -12.84 -2.39 -19.07
N GLN A 79 -13.80 -1.74 -18.42
CA GLN A 79 -15.17 -1.57 -18.97
C GLN A 79 -15.20 -0.72 -20.22
N ASN A 80 -14.33 0.28 -20.32
CA ASN A 80 -14.31 1.25 -21.41
C ASN A 80 -13.27 0.94 -22.50
N GLU A 81 -12.60 -0.23 -22.42
CA GLU A 81 -11.50 -0.62 -23.32
C GLU A 81 -10.40 0.46 -23.42
N LYS A 82 -10.16 1.17 -22.30
CA LYS A 82 -9.18 2.25 -22.18
C LYS A 82 -7.89 1.79 -21.48
N GLU A 83 -7.63 0.48 -21.45
CA GLU A 83 -6.37 -0.04 -20.92
C GLU A 83 -5.23 0.38 -21.84
N THR A 84 -4.29 1.16 -21.30
CA THR A 84 -3.09 1.59 -22.01
C THR A 84 -1.84 1.27 -21.19
N ALA A 85 -0.73 1.01 -21.88
CA ALA A 85 0.56 0.79 -21.22
C ALA A 85 0.99 2.00 -20.38
N PHE A 86 0.70 3.23 -20.84
CA PHE A 86 0.95 4.44 -20.09
C PHE A 86 0.06 4.54 -18.84
N GLY A 87 -1.23 4.21 -18.95
CA GLY A 87 -2.15 4.21 -17.80
C GLY A 87 -1.69 3.25 -16.71
N ALA A 88 -1.28 2.03 -17.06
CA ALA A 88 -0.75 1.06 -16.11
C ALA A 88 0.57 1.53 -15.47
N PHE A 89 1.45 2.16 -16.23
CA PHE A 89 2.68 2.77 -15.71
C PHE A 89 2.36 3.93 -14.76
N PHE A 90 1.46 4.84 -15.17
CA PHE A 90 1.06 6.01 -14.42
C PHE A 90 0.43 5.63 -13.08
N ASP A 91 -0.59 4.77 -13.10
CA ASP A 91 -1.23 4.23 -11.90
C ASP A 91 -0.21 3.59 -10.96
N SER A 92 0.60 2.66 -11.49
CA SER A 92 1.61 1.99 -10.68
C SER A 92 2.63 2.96 -10.05
N THR A 93 2.90 4.10 -10.68
CA THR A 93 3.81 5.13 -10.16
C THR A 93 3.14 5.94 -9.06
N LEU A 94 1.89 6.40 -9.29
CA LEU A 94 1.11 7.15 -8.29
C LEU A 94 0.90 6.34 -7.02
N ASP A 95 0.72 5.04 -7.14
CA ASP A 95 0.64 4.11 -6.02
C ASP A 95 1.84 4.20 -5.07
N ARG A 96 3.05 4.26 -5.64
CA ARG A 96 4.29 4.35 -4.83
C ARG A 96 4.37 5.69 -4.13
N PHE A 97 4.01 6.78 -4.82
CA PHE A 97 3.93 8.09 -4.18
C PHE A 97 2.87 8.12 -3.07
N GLY A 98 1.70 7.49 -3.29
CA GLY A 98 0.67 7.37 -2.27
C GLY A 98 1.15 6.65 -1.01
N GLU A 99 1.84 5.51 -1.16
CA GLU A 99 2.46 4.80 -0.03
C GLU A 99 3.47 5.70 0.70
N VAL A 100 4.33 6.42 -0.03
CA VAL A 100 5.30 7.36 0.57
C VAL A 100 4.61 8.41 1.40
N PHE A 101 3.55 9.07 0.90
CA PHE A 101 2.83 10.11 1.64
C PHE A 101 2.23 9.58 2.94
N MET A 102 1.61 8.40 2.91
CA MET A 102 1.07 7.78 4.13
C MET A 102 2.16 7.50 5.16
N PHE A 103 3.28 6.92 4.74
CA PHE A 103 4.40 6.62 5.63
C PHE A 103 5.13 7.87 6.11
N LEU A 104 5.22 8.93 5.30
CA LEU A 104 5.78 10.23 5.73
C LEU A 104 4.96 10.83 6.87
N GLY A 105 3.62 10.76 6.79
CA GLY A 105 2.76 11.23 7.87
C GLY A 105 2.99 10.45 9.17
N LEU A 106 3.09 9.12 9.08
CA LEU A 106 3.42 8.28 10.23
C LEU A 106 4.82 8.56 10.77
N ALA A 107 5.81 8.73 9.91
CA ALA A 107 7.17 9.07 10.31
C ALA A 107 7.22 10.43 11.02
N TRP A 108 6.50 11.42 10.50
CA TRP A 108 6.35 12.73 11.16
C TRP A 108 5.75 12.58 12.56
N HIS A 109 4.66 11.83 12.69
CA HIS A 109 4.04 11.59 13.99
C HIS A 109 5.02 10.94 14.97
N PHE A 110 5.64 9.82 14.59
CA PHE A 110 6.54 9.07 15.47
C PHE A 110 7.93 9.72 15.66
N SER A 111 8.28 10.73 14.88
CA SER A 111 9.46 11.58 15.16
C SER A 111 9.19 12.69 16.16
N GLY A 112 7.94 12.87 16.60
CA GLY A 112 7.53 13.99 17.46
C GLY A 112 7.29 15.29 16.69
N GLY A 113 7.05 15.21 15.38
CA GLY A 113 6.91 16.39 14.51
C GLY A 113 5.77 17.33 14.87
N HIS A 114 4.73 16.87 15.55
CA HIS A 114 3.65 17.73 16.06
C HIS A 114 4.13 18.74 17.12
N ALA A 115 5.13 18.37 17.92
CA ALA A 115 5.73 19.30 18.88
C ALA A 115 6.48 20.44 18.17
N PHE A 116 7.04 20.19 16.98
CA PHE A 116 7.70 21.20 16.16
C PHE A 116 6.73 22.27 15.64
N LEU A 117 5.47 21.92 15.42
CA LEU A 117 4.41 22.84 14.98
C LEU A 117 3.68 23.54 16.14
N GLY A 118 4.21 23.47 17.38
CA GLY A 118 3.61 24.09 18.56
C GLY A 118 2.33 23.41 19.05
N GLY A 119 2.05 22.18 18.58
CA GLY A 119 0.94 21.38 19.08
C GLY A 119 1.23 20.90 20.50
N GLU A 120 0.32 21.16 21.44
CA GLU A 120 0.31 20.48 22.73
C GLU A 120 -0.03 19.00 22.47
N GLY A 121 0.97 18.23 22.06
CA GLY A 121 0.82 16.83 21.74
C GLY A 121 0.82 15.97 22.99
N GLY A 122 0.06 14.89 22.98
CA GLY A 122 -0.04 13.90 24.04
C GLY A 122 1.30 13.44 24.63
N ASN A 123 1.29 12.40 25.42
CA ASN A 123 2.51 11.92 26.10
C ASN A 123 3.69 11.77 25.10
N PRO A 124 4.80 12.51 25.28
CA PRO A 124 5.97 12.44 24.39
C PRO A 124 6.48 11.00 24.18
N ALA A 125 6.33 10.13 25.16
CA ALA A 125 6.72 8.74 25.07
C ALA A 125 5.93 7.94 24.01
N ASP A 126 4.73 8.38 23.65
CA ASP A 126 3.88 7.71 22.66
C ASP A 126 4.17 8.16 21.23
N SER A 127 4.49 9.46 21.05
CA SER A 127 4.74 10.09 19.76
C SER A 127 6.23 10.16 19.37
N GLN A 128 7.16 9.98 20.31
CA GLN A 128 8.61 9.95 20.04
C GLN A 128 9.11 8.50 20.08
N SER A 129 9.20 7.86 18.94
CA SER A 129 9.65 6.48 18.83
C SER A 129 10.62 6.29 17.65
N PRO A 130 11.93 6.43 17.87
CA PRO A 130 12.93 6.17 16.83
C PRO A 130 12.81 4.79 16.20
N LEU A 131 12.41 3.79 16.99
CA LEU A 131 12.17 2.43 16.48
C LEU A 131 11.00 2.39 15.48
N ALA A 132 9.90 3.11 15.74
CA ALA A 132 8.81 3.18 14.79
C ALA A 132 9.23 3.85 13.48
N VAL A 133 10.03 4.91 13.56
CA VAL A 133 10.60 5.56 12.37
C VAL A 133 11.50 4.59 11.60
N LEU A 134 12.34 3.80 12.28
CA LEU A 134 13.15 2.77 11.65
C LEU A 134 12.27 1.72 10.93
N PHE A 135 11.20 1.24 11.57
CA PHE A 135 10.27 0.30 10.96
C PHE A 135 9.58 0.89 9.72
N ILE A 136 9.21 2.16 9.75
CA ILE A 136 8.63 2.87 8.61
C ILE A 136 9.64 2.93 7.45
N VAL A 137 10.88 3.30 7.69
CA VAL A 137 11.93 3.34 6.65
C VAL A 137 12.13 1.96 6.02
N LEU A 138 12.20 0.91 6.85
CA LEU A 138 12.32 -0.47 6.37
C LEU A 138 11.07 -0.94 5.61
N ALA A 139 9.87 -0.51 6.03
CA ALA A 139 8.61 -0.83 5.33
C ALA A 139 8.56 -0.16 3.95
N ILE A 140 8.96 1.11 3.84
CA ILE A 140 9.07 1.82 2.55
C ILE A 140 10.09 1.12 1.64
N ALA A 141 11.27 0.83 2.16
CA ALA A 141 12.31 0.13 1.41
C ALA A 141 11.82 -1.23 0.89
N GLY A 142 11.22 -2.05 1.76
CA GLY A 142 10.64 -3.34 1.39
C GLY A 142 9.53 -3.20 0.35
N SER A 143 8.61 -2.24 0.51
CA SER A 143 7.53 -1.96 -0.44
C SER A 143 8.07 -1.62 -1.84
N PHE A 144 9.06 -0.75 -1.91
CA PHE A 144 9.70 -0.40 -3.18
C PHE A 144 10.45 -1.58 -3.79
N MET A 145 11.17 -2.35 -2.98
CA MET A 145 11.88 -3.54 -3.47
C MET A 145 10.94 -4.63 -4.00
N VAL A 146 9.78 -4.81 -3.38
CA VAL A 146 8.74 -5.72 -3.90
C VAL A 146 8.27 -5.26 -5.28
N SER A 147 8.01 -3.98 -5.48
CA SER A 147 7.58 -3.41 -6.76
C SER A 147 8.70 -3.42 -7.80
N TYR A 148 9.91 -3.02 -7.41
CA TYR A 148 11.09 -2.99 -8.27
C TYR A 148 11.46 -4.39 -8.78
N THR A 149 11.49 -5.39 -7.89
CA THR A 149 11.85 -6.76 -8.28
C THR A 149 10.85 -7.34 -9.27
N ARG A 150 9.55 -7.02 -9.15
CA ARG A 150 8.54 -7.41 -10.12
C ARG A 150 8.79 -6.75 -11.48
N ALA A 151 8.88 -5.43 -11.52
CA ALA A 151 9.10 -4.68 -12.75
C ALA A 151 10.42 -5.09 -13.45
N ARG A 152 11.47 -5.36 -12.67
CA ARG A 152 12.75 -5.84 -13.21
C ARG A 152 12.67 -7.26 -13.76
N ALA A 153 11.91 -8.15 -13.11
CA ALA A 153 11.68 -9.51 -13.61
C ALA A 153 10.89 -9.49 -14.93
N GLU A 154 9.81 -8.70 -15.01
CA GLU A 154 9.02 -8.50 -16.22
C GLU A 154 9.91 -7.96 -17.38
N GLY A 155 10.82 -7.02 -17.09
CA GLY A 155 11.82 -6.53 -18.04
C GLY A 155 12.88 -7.56 -18.47
N LEU A 156 12.96 -8.72 -17.80
CA LEU A 156 13.77 -9.87 -18.19
C LEU A 156 12.94 -10.99 -18.83
N GLY A 157 11.64 -10.75 -19.07
CA GLY A 157 10.70 -11.76 -19.61
C GLY A 157 10.29 -12.84 -18.60
N VAL A 158 10.46 -12.61 -17.29
CA VAL A 158 10.11 -13.55 -16.22
C VAL A 158 8.87 -13.03 -15.48
N GLU A 159 7.81 -13.84 -15.44
CA GLU A 159 6.64 -13.55 -14.60
C GLU A 159 6.98 -13.66 -13.12
N CYS A 160 6.63 -12.64 -12.33
CA CYS A 160 6.98 -12.56 -10.91
C CYS A 160 5.81 -12.04 -10.06
N GLU A 161 4.75 -12.85 -9.93
CA GLU A 161 3.59 -12.55 -9.09
C GLU A 161 3.67 -13.18 -7.69
N VAL A 162 4.80 -13.80 -7.38
CA VAL A 162 5.02 -14.47 -6.09
C VAL A 162 5.24 -13.50 -4.94
N GLY A 163 4.93 -13.96 -3.74
CA GLY A 163 5.21 -13.26 -2.48
C GLY A 163 3.95 -12.98 -1.65
N TRP A 164 4.13 -12.88 -0.33
CA TRP A 164 3.01 -12.79 0.62
C TRP A 164 2.48 -11.36 0.80
N MET A 165 3.35 -10.36 0.61
CA MET A 165 3.01 -8.94 0.83
C MET A 165 2.99 -8.18 -0.49
N GLN A 166 1.98 -8.46 -1.29
CA GLN A 166 1.64 -7.64 -2.43
C GLN A 166 1.02 -6.31 -1.95
N ARG A 167 0.67 -5.40 -2.84
CA ARG A 167 0.15 -4.09 -2.47
C ARG A 167 -1.16 -4.14 -1.66
N PRO A 168 -2.18 -4.93 -2.06
CA PRO A 168 -3.42 -5.01 -1.29
C PRO A 168 -3.21 -5.48 0.15
N GLU A 169 -2.33 -6.46 0.37
CA GLU A 169 -2.01 -6.99 1.69
C GLU A 169 -1.32 -5.94 2.56
N ARG A 170 -0.39 -5.15 1.99
CA ARG A 170 0.29 -4.06 2.72
C ARG A 170 -0.68 -2.99 3.16
N ILE A 171 -1.54 -2.52 2.24
CA ILE A 171 -2.56 -1.51 2.54
C ILE A 171 -3.55 -2.05 3.60
N THR A 172 -3.98 -3.29 3.47
CA THR A 172 -4.88 -3.93 4.45
C THR A 172 -4.23 -4.01 5.83
N LEU A 173 -2.96 -4.41 5.91
CA LEU A 173 -2.24 -4.47 7.19
C LEU A 173 -2.04 -3.07 7.79
N LEU A 174 -1.77 -2.06 6.96
CA LEU A 174 -1.69 -0.67 7.40
C LEU A 174 -3.03 -0.17 7.96
N VAL A 175 -4.15 -0.45 7.27
CA VAL A 175 -5.49 -0.08 7.72
C VAL A 175 -5.84 -0.76 9.05
N ILE A 176 -5.62 -2.07 9.16
CA ILE A 176 -5.86 -2.83 10.40
C ILE A 176 -4.98 -2.26 11.52
N GLY A 177 -3.69 -2.06 11.25
CA GLY A 177 -2.76 -1.47 12.21
C GLY A 177 -3.19 -0.08 12.68
N SER A 178 -3.72 0.74 11.78
CA SER A 178 -4.21 2.08 12.09
C SER A 178 -5.50 2.04 12.93
N LEU A 179 -6.43 1.15 12.60
CA LEU A 179 -7.66 0.95 13.40
C LEU A 179 -7.33 0.43 14.80
N LEU A 180 -6.44 -0.53 14.93
CA LEU A 180 -5.93 -1.00 16.22
C LEU A 180 -5.12 0.08 16.93
N GLY A 181 -4.38 0.90 16.17
CA GLY A 181 -3.60 2.02 16.65
C GLY A 181 -4.43 3.13 17.28
N SER A 182 -5.74 3.19 16.97
CA SER A 182 -6.67 4.16 17.57
C SER A 182 -7.21 3.74 18.94
N LEU A 183 -6.90 2.54 19.42
CA LEU A 183 -7.36 2.08 20.73
C LEU A 183 -6.67 2.85 21.85
N PRO A 184 -7.40 3.24 22.91
CA PRO A 184 -6.80 3.90 24.06
C PRO A 184 -5.79 2.94 24.73
N ILE A 185 -4.76 3.49 25.35
CA ILE A 185 -3.71 2.80 26.16
C ILE A 185 -2.72 1.97 25.31
N ILE A 186 -3.19 1.02 24.49
CA ILE A 186 -2.31 0.08 23.76
C ILE A 186 -2.18 0.39 22.27
N GLY A 187 -2.94 1.36 21.75
CA GLY A 187 -3.02 1.63 20.33
C GLY A 187 -1.66 1.93 19.69
N HIS A 188 -0.87 2.82 20.28
CA HIS A 188 0.46 3.13 19.76
C HIS A 188 1.38 1.91 19.69
N LEU A 189 1.29 0.98 20.65
CA LEU A 189 2.04 -0.28 20.62
C LEU A 189 1.58 -1.14 19.44
N LEU A 190 0.27 -1.30 19.25
CA LEU A 190 -0.30 -2.09 18.16
C LEU A 190 0.06 -1.51 16.79
N MET A 191 0.06 -0.19 16.66
CA MET A 191 0.51 0.48 15.44
C MET A 191 2.01 0.21 15.17
N LYS A 192 2.87 0.32 16.18
CA LYS A 192 4.31 0.00 16.06
C LYS A 192 4.54 -1.47 15.66
N LEU A 193 3.77 -2.40 16.23
CA LEU A 193 3.84 -3.82 15.86
C LEU A 193 3.39 -4.05 14.41
N SER A 194 2.36 -3.37 13.95
CA SER A 194 1.90 -3.44 12.56
C SER A 194 2.97 -2.90 11.59
N LEU A 195 3.64 -1.81 11.94
CA LEU A 195 4.76 -1.25 11.16
C LEU A 195 5.96 -2.22 11.12
N LEU A 196 6.27 -2.88 12.23
CA LEU A 196 7.30 -3.93 12.28
C LEU A 196 6.95 -5.11 11.36
N LEU A 197 5.70 -5.57 11.39
CA LEU A 197 5.23 -6.65 10.52
C LEU A 197 5.31 -6.23 9.05
N LEU A 198 4.89 -5.02 8.71
CA LEU A 198 5.04 -4.47 7.36
C LEU A 198 6.50 -4.47 6.92
N ALA A 199 7.41 -4.01 7.77
CA ALA A 199 8.83 -3.97 7.48
C ALA A 199 9.39 -5.38 7.20
N ILE A 200 9.11 -6.35 8.09
CA ILE A 200 9.62 -7.71 7.96
C ILE A 200 9.05 -8.40 6.73
N LEU A 201 7.72 -8.41 6.59
CA LEU A 201 7.04 -9.18 5.54
C LEU A 201 7.27 -8.62 4.14
N SER A 202 7.36 -7.28 3.99
CA SER A 202 7.66 -6.66 2.69
C SER A 202 9.10 -6.99 2.24
N ASN A 203 10.09 -6.87 3.12
CA ASN A 203 11.47 -7.22 2.78
C ASN A 203 11.63 -8.71 2.52
N PHE A 204 10.96 -9.57 3.29
CA PHE A 204 10.94 -11.02 3.04
C PHE A 204 10.34 -11.33 1.66
N THR A 205 9.24 -10.67 1.28
CA THR A 205 8.63 -10.82 -0.04
C THR A 205 9.58 -10.41 -1.17
N ALA A 206 10.35 -9.33 -0.99
CA ALA A 206 11.37 -8.93 -1.97
C ALA A 206 12.45 -10.03 -2.15
N VAL A 207 12.91 -10.64 -1.05
CA VAL A 207 13.85 -11.76 -1.10
C VAL A 207 13.24 -12.99 -1.78
N GLN A 208 11.98 -13.30 -1.50
CA GLN A 208 11.26 -14.40 -2.18
C GLN A 208 11.23 -14.18 -3.70
N ARG A 209 10.94 -12.96 -4.17
CA ARG A 209 10.93 -12.59 -5.59
C ARG A 209 12.29 -12.77 -6.23
N MET A 210 13.37 -12.31 -5.57
CA MET A 210 14.75 -12.52 -6.07
C MET A 210 15.08 -14.02 -6.22
N ALA A 211 14.70 -14.83 -5.24
CA ALA A 211 14.92 -16.28 -5.28
C ALA A 211 14.12 -16.96 -6.41
N HIS A 212 12.88 -16.51 -6.62
CA HIS A 212 12.03 -17.01 -7.71
C HIS A 212 12.64 -16.69 -9.08
N VAL A 213 12.98 -15.45 -9.35
CA VAL A 213 13.57 -15.01 -10.62
C VAL A 213 14.88 -15.75 -10.91
N ARG A 214 15.75 -15.91 -9.88
CA ARG A 214 16.98 -16.72 -10.03
C ARG A 214 16.69 -18.15 -10.48
N LYS A 215 15.63 -18.75 -9.95
CA LYS A 215 15.25 -20.14 -10.29
C LYS A 215 14.74 -20.25 -11.72
N GLU A 216 13.90 -19.31 -12.14
CA GLU A 216 13.33 -19.31 -13.49
C GLU A 216 14.41 -19.05 -14.57
N LEU A 217 15.30 -18.10 -14.36
CA LEU A 217 16.42 -17.84 -15.27
C LEU A 217 17.34 -19.06 -15.43
N LYS A 218 17.68 -19.75 -14.32
CA LYS A 218 18.49 -20.98 -14.39
C LYS A 218 17.81 -22.12 -15.14
N ARG A 219 16.48 -22.20 -15.13
CA ARG A 219 15.74 -23.19 -15.89
C ARG A 219 15.78 -22.88 -17.39
N GLY A 220 15.67 -21.62 -17.76
CA GLY A 220 15.82 -21.16 -19.15
C GLY A 220 17.19 -21.50 -19.72
N ASP A 221 18.25 -21.27 -18.95
CA ASP A 221 19.64 -21.53 -19.38
C ASP A 221 19.95 -23.03 -19.55
N GLN A 222 19.19 -23.93 -18.89
CA GLN A 222 19.37 -25.39 -18.97
C GLN A 222 18.55 -26.04 -20.10
N GLY A 223 17.65 -25.27 -20.72
CA GLY A 223 16.78 -25.72 -21.80
C GLY A 223 17.33 -25.40 -23.20
N HIS A 224 18.46 -24.75 -23.28
CA HIS A 224 19.24 -24.46 -24.49
C HIS A 224 20.56 -25.24 -24.46
#